data_cfea5ab2ea7b3a0661e9b6beb723e198
#
_entry.id   cfea5ab2ea7b3a0661e9b6beb723e198
#
_cell.length_a   1.000
_cell.length_b   1.000
_cell.length_c   1.000
_cell.angle_alpha   90.00
_cell.angle_beta   90.00
_cell.angle_gamma   90.00
#
_symmetry.space_group_name_H-M   'P 1'
#
loop_
_entity.id
_entity.type
_entity.pdbx_description
1 polymer ?
#
loop_
_entity_poly.entity_id
_entity_poly.type
_entity_poly.pdbx_seq_one_letter_code
_entity_poly.pdbx_strand_id
1 'polypeptide(L)'
;MNISFENPDKVNGLLTITVEEADYQASVEKTLKDYRKKANYPGFRPGMVPMGLIKKQFGASAKMDAINKLIGEQIYKYMQDNKIQMLGEPLPSEKQEAQDLEKPAPYTFAFDIAVAPEFKIELNGHNKIDHYTITVDDALIDRQVDMFASRSGSYEKAESYEDNDMLKGDLRELDEQGNTKKGGVTVEAATIMPNYIKNEAQKALFNGAKLGDIITINPSEAYESEAEIASLLKVERDRVKDFKGNFSYQITDIQRYKKHPVDQELFDQMFGKDTVKDEKAFREKIAEGLKAQLAVDADYKFILDVRAYCEKKVGKLQFPDALLKRIMLNNNKDKGEEFVEKNYEQSVKELTWHLIKEQLVAANQIKVDDADVLNAAKETARVQFAQYGMNNVPDEYVENYAKEILKKRENVDGLVDRAVDIKLTDALKKVVKLNEKEISLDDFNKMMSE
;
A
#
# COMPACT_ATOMS: atom_id res chain seq x y z
N MET A 1 -19.29 -25.98 33.41
CA MET A 1 -19.56 -25.11 32.24
C MET A 1 -20.34 -25.89 31.21
N ASN A 2 -21.37 -25.31 30.57
CA ASN A 2 -22.14 -25.91 29.48
C ASN A 2 -22.14 -24.96 28.30
N ILE A 3 -21.99 -25.51 27.07
CA ILE A 3 -21.98 -24.75 25.81
C ILE A 3 -23.02 -25.36 24.88
N SER A 4 -23.91 -24.56 24.34
CA SER A 4 -24.84 -24.94 23.28
C SER A 4 -24.69 -24.02 22.09
N PHE A 5 -24.86 -24.56 20.90
CA PHE A 5 -24.75 -23.84 19.65
C PHE A 5 -25.94 -24.16 18.76
N GLU A 6 -26.67 -23.13 18.37
CA GLU A 6 -27.79 -23.19 17.45
C GLU A 6 -27.44 -22.47 16.16
N ASN A 7 -27.67 -23.10 15.01
CA ASN A 7 -27.40 -22.53 13.70
C ASN A 7 -28.49 -22.96 12.69
N PRO A 8 -29.67 -22.37 12.77
CA PRO A 8 -30.85 -22.85 12.02
C PRO A 8 -30.77 -22.60 10.52
N ASP A 9 -30.08 -21.57 10.08
CA ASP A 9 -29.94 -21.18 8.68
C ASP A 9 -28.51 -21.39 8.13
N LYS A 10 -27.65 -22.05 8.92
CA LYS A 10 -26.26 -22.39 8.62
C LYS A 10 -25.27 -21.22 8.62
N VAL A 11 -25.72 -19.98 8.73
CA VAL A 11 -24.85 -18.79 8.70
C VAL A 11 -25.02 -17.90 9.94
N ASN A 12 -26.19 -17.93 10.59
CA ASN A 12 -26.44 -17.20 11.85
C ASN A 12 -26.38 -18.18 13.02
N GLY A 13 -25.27 -18.19 13.73
CA GLY A 13 -25.06 -18.99 14.93
C GLY A 13 -25.41 -18.23 16.22
N LEU A 14 -26.06 -18.90 17.15
CA LEU A 14 -26.23 -18.45 18.52
C LEU A 14 -25.48 -19.40 19.43
N LEU A 15 -24.41 -18.94 20.06
CA LEU A 15 -23.64 -19.67 21.04
C LEU A 15 -24.04 -19.24 22.45
N THR A 16 -24.51 -20.18 23.26
CA THR A 16 -24.87 -19.92 24.67
C THR A 16 -23.88 -20.65 25.56
N ILE A 17 -23.26 -19.92 26.49
CA ILE A 17 -22.29 -20.44 27.46
C ILE A 17 -22.83 -20.22 28.87
N THR A 18 -22.98 -21.31 29.63
CA THR A 18 -23.30 -21.24 31.05
C THR A 18 -22.02 -21.50 31.85
N VAL A 19 -21.67 -20.54 32.69
CA VAL A 19 -20.44 -20.53 33.50
C VAL A 19 -20.81 -20.76 34.95
N GLU A 20 -20.26 -21.79 35.55
CA GLU A 20 -20.41 -22.15 36.97
C GLU A 20 -19.25 -21.55 37.79
N GLU A 21 -19.44 -21.42 39.11
CA GLU A 21 -18.41 -20.85 39.98
C GLU A 21 -17.07 -21.62 39.92
N ALA A 22 -17.15 -22.93 39.85
CA ALA A 22 -15.96 -23.81 39.76
C ALA A 22 -15.11 -23.55 38.51
N ASP A 23 -15.71 -23.00 37.43
CA ASP A 23 -15.04 -22.77 36.16
C ASP A 23 -14.03 -21.60 36.20
N TYR A 24 -14.30 -20.56 37.01
CA TYR A 24 -13.48 -19.35 37.07
C TYR A 24 -12.82 -19.10 38.44
N GLN A 25 -13.25 -19.74 39.53
CA GLN A 25 -12.78 -19.48 40.89
C GLN A 25 -11.26 -19.57 41.03
N ALA A 26 -10.62 -20.61 40.44
CA ALA A 26 -9.18 -20.78 40.52
C ALA A 26 -8.41 -19.63 39.82
N SER A 27 -8.94 -19.09 38.71
CA SER A 27 -8.37 -17.96 38.00
C SER A 27 -8.50 -16.66 38.81
N VAL A 28 -9.65 -16.44 39.41
CA VAL A 28 -9.90 -15.27 40.31
C VAL A 28 -8.94 -15.30 41.50
N GLU A 29 -8.80 -16.45 42.16
CA GLU A 29 -7.89 -16.58 43.30
C GLU A 29 -6.42 -16.34 42.93
N LYS A 30 -6.00 -16.81 41.75
CA LYS A 30 -4.66 -16.56 41.24
C LYS A 30 -4.45 -15.06 40.99
N THR A 31 -5.37 -14.41 40.29
CA THR A 31 -5.33 -12.98 40.01
C THR A 31 -5.28 -12.15 41.29
N LEU A 32 -6.13 -12.46 42.28
CA LEU A 32 -6.14 -11.76 43.57
C LEU A 32 -4.81 -11.97 44.35
N LYS A 33 -4.20 -13.16 44.29
CA LYS A 33 -2.86 -13.42 44.87
C LYS A 33 -1.80 -12.55 44.19
N ASP A 34 -1.87 -12.37 42.87
CA ASP A 34 -0.93 -11.53 42.13
C ASP A 34 -1.15 -10.05 42.39
N TYR A 35 -2.39 -9.60 42.50
CA TYR A 35 -2.71 -8.22 42.97
C TYR A 35 -2.18 -7.98 44.37
N ARG A 36 -2.35 -8.92 45.30
CA ARG A 36 -1.80 -8.81 46.67
C ARG A 36 -0.29 -8.57 46.67
N LYS A 37 0.46 -9.27 45.83
CA LYS A 37 1.94 -9.11 45.73
C LYS A 37 2.34 -7.70 45.29
N LYS A 38 1.55 -7.09 44.40
CA LYS A 38 1.82 -5.79 43.79
C LYS A 38 1.14 -4.61 44.50
N ALA A 39 0.14 -4.88 45.37
CA ALA A 39 -0.67 -3.86 46.03
C ALA A 39 0.19 -3.02 46.97
N ASN A 40 0.12 -1.71 46.78
CA ASN A 40 0.64 -0.71 47.69
C ASN A 40 -0.53 -0.13 48.46
N TYR A 41 -0.65 -0.49 49.73
CA TYR A 41 -1.76 -0.10 50.61
C TYR A 41 -1.26 0.63 51.84
N PRO A 42 -1.78 1.83 52.20
CA PRO A 42 -1.33 2.55 53.39
C PRO A 42 -1.42 1.67 54.65
N GLY A 43 -0.31 1.58 55.35
CA GLY A 43 -0.22 0.78 56.60
C GLY A 43 0.17 -0.69 56.40
N PHE A 44 0.36 -1.17 55.18
CA PHE A 44 0.79 -2.55 54.90
C PHE A 44 2.05 -2.57 54.01
N ARG A 45 2.95 -3.48 54.32
CA ARG A 45 4.10 -3.76 53.44
C ARG A 45 3.61 -4.45 52.16
N PRO A 46 4.17 -4.19 50.95
CA PRO A 46 3.84 -4.89 49.71
C PRO A 46 3.84 -6.41 49.91
N GLY A 47 2.75 -7.08 49.46
CA GLY A 47 2.56 -8.50 49.61
C GLY A 47 1.95 -8.95 50.97
N MET A 48 1.83 -8.05 51.95
CA MET A 48 1.27 -8.36 53.29
C MET A 48 -0.14 -7.80 53.53
N VAL A 49 -0.74 -7.24 52.51
CA VAL A 49 -2.13 -6.77 52.59
C VAL A 49 -3.08 -7.96 52.86
N PRO A 50 -4.00 -7.87 53.83
CA PRO A 50 -4.98 -8.94 54.08
C PRO A 50 -5.82 -9.24 52.84
N MET A 51 -6.01 -10.53 52.53
CA MET A 51 -6.73 -10.99 51.34
C MET A 51 -8.18 -10.44 51.31
N GLY A 52 -8.82 -10.25 52.45
CA GLY A 52 -10.15 -9.67 52.53
C GLY A 52 -10.26 -8.26 51.98
N LEU A 53 -9.22 -7.42 52.18
CA LEU A 53 -9.14 -6.08 51.62
C LEU A 53 -8.92 -6.13 50.10
N ILE A 54 -8.05 -7.01 49.63
CA ILE A 54 -7.81 -7.26 48.22
C ILE A 54 -9.08 -7.74 47.51
N LYS A 55 -9.81 -8.70 48.11
CA LYS A 55 -11.11 -9.20 47.58
C LYS A 55 -12.14 -8.09 47.52
N LYS A 56 -12.23 -7.25 48.54
CA LYS A 56 -13.19 -6.15 48.57
C LYS A 56 -12.91 -5.11 47.49
N GLN A 57 -11.65 -4.82 47.20
CA GLN A 57 -11.26 -3.78 46.26
C GLN A 57 -11.21 -4.29 44.81
N PHE A 58 -10.70 -5.50 44.57
CA PHE A 58 -10.41 -6.02 43.24
C PHE A 58 -11.22 -7.27 42.88
N GLY A 59 -12.06 -7.77 43.80
CA GLY A 59 -12.76 -9.04 43.61
C GLY A 59 -13.70 -9.05 42.40
N ALA A 60 -14.50 -7.98 42.29
CA ALA A 60 -15.44 -7.83 41.16
C ALA A 60 -14.72 -7.75 39.79
N SER A 61 -13.67 -6.91 39.69
CA SER A 61 -12.88 -6.79 38.49
C SER A 61 -12.17 -8.10 38.15
N ALA A 62 -11.50 -8.74 39.11
CA ALA A 62 -10.82 -10.02 38.90
C ALA A 62 -11.79 -11.13 38.46
N LYS A 63 -13.01 -11.13 38.95
CA LYS A 63 -14.07 -12.06 38.55
C LYS A 63 -14.52 -11.82 37.12
N MET A 64 -14.79 -10.56 36.75
CA MET A 64 -15.20 -10.16 35.42
C MET A 64 -14.12 -10.50 34.39
N ASP A 65 -12.85 -10.19 34.69
CA ASP A 65 -11.71 -10.48 33.81
C ASP A 65 -11.53 -12.00 33.63
N ALA A 66 -11.66 -12.78 34.70
CA ALA A 66 -11.56 -14.24 34.64
C ALA A 66 -12.69 -14.86 33.81
N ILE A 67 -13.93 -14.39 33.96
CA ILE A 67 -15.07 -14.86 33.18
C ILE A 67 -14.91 -14.49 31.72
N ASN A 68 -14.58 -13.24 31.40
CA ASN A 68 -14.39 -12.78 30.02
C ASN A 68 -13.30 -13.56 29.29
N LYS A 69 -12.17 -13.78 29.97
CA LYS A 69 -11.08 -14.59 29.43
C LYS A 69 -11.50 -16.04 29.18
N LEU A 70 -12.18 -16.64 30.16
CA LEU A 70 -12.69 -18.00 30.03
C LEU A 70 -13.65 -18.14 28.85
N ILE A 71 -14.61 -17.22 28.72
CA ILE A 71 -15.60 -17.21 27.64
C ILE A 71 -14.88 -17.12 26.27
N GLY A 72 -13.94 -16.15 26.12
CA GLY A 72 -13.18 -16.00 24.89
C GLY A 72 -12.45 -17.29 24.50
N GLU A 73 -11.69 -17.87 25.41
CA GLU A 73 -10.96 -19.15 25.19
C GLU A 73 -11.91 -20.30 24.80
N GLN A 74 -13.08 -20.37 25.42
CA GLN A 74 -14.03 -21.46 25.19
C GLN A 74 -14.81 -21.31 23.90
N ILE A 75 -15.13 -20.07 23.46
CA ILE A 75 -15.73 -19.83 22.14
C ILE A 75 -14.79 -20.36 21.04
N TYR A 76 -13.52 -19.91 21.04
CA TYR A 76 -12.57 -20.33 20.02
C TYR A 76 -12.33 -21.84 20.02
N LYS A 77 -12.17 -22.42 21.22
CA LYS A 77 -12.00 -23.86 21.35
C LYS A 77 -13.21 -24.63 20.82
N TYR A 78 -14.43 -24.21 21.15
CA TYR A 78 -15.65 -24.85 20.69
C TYR A 78 -15.78 -24.79 19.16
N MET A 79 -15.49 -23.64 18.56
CA MET A 79 -15.51 -23.47 17.11
C MET A 79 -14.47 -24.37 16.41
N GLN A 80 -13.27 -24.45 16.97
CA GLN A 80 -12.20 -25.29 16.45
C GLN A 80 -12.53 -26.79 16.56
N ASP A 81 -12.99 -27.25 17.73
CA ASP A 81 -13.31 -28.65 18.00
C ASP A 81 -14.48 -29.14 17.09
N ASN A 82 -15.43 -28.26 16.80
CA ASN A 82 -16.57 -28.55 15.91
C ASN A 82 -16.33 -28.18 14.45
N LYS A 83 -15.14 -27.69 14.08
CA LYS A 83 -14.77 -27.27 12.72
C LYS A 83 -15.72 -26.22 12.13
N ILE A 84 -16.20 -25.31 12.96
CA ILE A 84 -17.06 -24.19 12.56
C ILE A 84 -16.17 -23.01 12.21
N GLN A 85 -16.21 -22.60 10.95
CA GLN A 85 -15.47 -21.41 10.48
C GLN A 85 -16.27 -20.15 10.81
N MET A 86 -15.75 -19.34 11.72
CA MET A 86 -16.34 -18.10 12.17
C MET A 86 -15.85 -16.92 11.31
N LEU A 87 -16.78 -16.02 10.96
CA LEU A 87 -16.49 -14.79 10.23
C LEU A 87 -16.43 -13.58 11.19
N GLY A 88 -15.24 -13.10 11.44
CA GLY A 88 -15.00 -11.99 12.38
C GLY A 88 -15.11 -12.44 13.85
N GLU A 89 -15.28 -11.46 14.75
CA GLU A 89 -15.37 -11.69 16.19
C GLU A 89 -16.81 -11.98 16.65
N PRO A 90 -17.00 -12.85 17.66
CA PRO A 90 -18.31 -13.07 18.26
C PRO A 90 -18.82 -11.76 18.91
N LEU A 91 -20.07 -11.43 18.69
CA LEU A 91 -20.72 -10.29 19.34
C LEU A 91 -21.69 -10.75 20.42
N PRO A 92 -21.78 -10.03 21.54
CA PRO A 92 -22.87 -10.28 22.49
C PRO A 92 -24.22 -10.25 21.77
N SER A 93 -25.06 -11.26 22.01
CA SER A 93 -26.37 -11.34 21.37
C SER A 93 -27.26 -10.20 21.80
N GLU A 94 -28.08 -9.69 20.89
CA GLU A 94 -29.11 -8.70 21.24
C GLU A 94 -30.15 -9.24 22.19
N LYS A 95 -30.25 -10.57 22.27
CA LYS A 95 -31.10 -11.28 23.21
C LYS A 95 -30.44 -11.55 24.57
N GLN A 96 -29.20 -11.10 24.76
CA GLN A 96 -28.46 -11.30 26.01
C GLN A 96 -29.10 -10.52 27.13
N GLU A 97 -29.57 -11.24 28.14
CA GLU A 97 -30.02 -10.62 29.37
C GLU A 97 -28.83 -10.17 30.23
N ALA A 98 -28.97 -9.01 30.85
CA ALA A 98 -27.93 -8.49 31.74
C ALA A 98 -27.65 -9.47 32.88
N GLN A 99 -26.43 -9.89 33.04
CA GLN A 99 -25.99 -10.79 34.10
C GLN A 99 -25.44 -9.99 35.28
N ASP A 100 -26.04 -10.19 36.44
CA ASP A 100 -25.57 -9.59 37.70
C ASP A 100 -24.48 -10.46 38.32
N LEU A 101 -23.24 -10.07 38.09
CA LEU A 101 -22.06 -10.81 38.58
C LEU A 101 -21.85 -10.70 40.09
N GLU A 102 -22.66 -9.87 40.82
CA GLU A 102 -22.64 -9.85 42.28
C GLU A 102 -23.43 -11.02 42.88
N LYS A 103 -24.40 -11.56 42.14
CA LYS A 103 -25.13 -12.77 42.53
C LYS A 103 -24.27 -14.04 42.35
N PRO A 104 -24.61 -15.14 43.02
CA PRO A 104 -23.97 -16.43 42.77
C PRO A 104 -24.19 -16.93 41.36
N ALA A 105 -23.21 -17.68 40.81
CA ALA A 105 -23.35 -18.41 39.55
C ALA A 105 -24.52 -19.42 39.62
N PRO A 106 -25.09 -19.91 38.50
CA PRO A 106 -24.53 -19.84 37.14
C PRO A 106 -24.83 -18.53 36.44
N TYR A 107 -23.91 -18.15 35.48
CA TYR A 107 -24.11 -17.04 34.56
C TYR A 107 -24.25 -17.56 33.16
N THR A 108 -25.22 -17.01 32.42
CA THR A 108 -25.46 -17.43 31.02
C THR A 108 -25.17 -16.27 30.08
N PHE A 109 -24.29 -16.51 29.11
CA PHE A 109 -23.88 -15.54 28.10
C PHE A 109 -24.22 -16.08 26.71
N ALA A 110 -24.85 -15.23 25.91
CA ALA A 110 -25.24 -15.55 24.55
C ALA A 110 -24.45 -14.68 23.56
N PHE A 111 -23.92 -15.28 22.53
CA PHE A 111 -23.14 -14.63 21.47
C PHE A 111 -23.70 -14.94 20.11
N ASP A 112 -23.87 -13.91 19.29
CA ASP A 112 -24.16 -14.05 17.87
C ASP A 112 -22.86 -14.34 17.12
N ILE A 113 -22.83 -15.44 16.36
CA ILE A 113 -21.69 -15.93 15.61
C ILE A 113 -22.00 -15.92 14.12
N ALA A 114 -21.26 -15.15 13.36
CA ALA A 114 -21.30 -15.23 11.90
C ALA A 114 -20.53 -16.47 11.43
N VAL A 115 -21.20 -17.38 10.76
CA VAL A 115 -20.61 -18.64 10.27
C VAL A 115 -20.38 -18.53 8.76
N ALA A 116 -19.22 -19.02 8.30
CA ALA A 116 -18.92 -19.08 6.87
C ALA A 116 -19.90 -19.99 6.13
N PRO A 117 -20.40 -19.58 4.94
CA PRO A 117 -21.25 -20.42 4.13
C PRO A 117 -20.51 -21.66 3.65
N GLU A 118 -21.22 -22.79 3.59
CA GLU A 118 -20.68 -24.03 3.06
C GLU A 118 -20.66 -23.99 1.52
N PHE A 119 -19.49 -24.11 0.94
CA PHE A 119 -19.29 -24.32 -0.50
C PHE A 119 -18.04 -25.15 -0.74
N LYS A 120 -17.86 -25.63 -1.95
CA LYS A 120 -16.64 -26.33 -2.36
C LYS A 120 -16.12 -25.77 -3.66
N ILE A 121 -14.86 -25.40 -3.67
CA ILE A 121 -14.13 -24.96 -4.86
C ILE A 121 -12.82 -25.74 -4.97
N GLU A 122 -12.56 -26.25 -6.14
CA GLU A 122 -11.33 -26.94 -6.49
C GLU A 122 -11.04 -26.68 -7.97
N LEU A 123 -9.80 -26.39 -8.29
CA LEU A 123 -9.33 -26.19 -9.65
C LEU A 123 -8.44 -27.36 -10.08
N ASN A 124 -8.53 -27.72 -11.36
CA ASN A 124 -7.78 -28.82 -11.96
C ASN A 124 -7.55 -28.58 -13.46
N GLY A 125 -6.93 -29.51 -14.17
CA GLY A 125 -6.58 -29.40 -15.59
C GLY A 125 -7.75 -29.24 -16.57
N HIS A 126 -9.02 -29.34 -16.13
CA HIS A 126 -10.19 -29.05 -16.94
C HIS A 126 -10.60 -27.56 -16.87
N ASN A 127 -10.11 -26.83 -15.87
CA ASN A 127 -10.40 -25.42 -15.70
C ASN A 127 -9.46 -24.60 -16.57
N LYS A 128 -9.99 -23.89 -17.57
CA LYS A 128 -9.22 -23.08 -18.51
C LYS A 128 -9.23 -21.64 -18.01
N ILE A 129 -8.03 -21.10 -17.78
CA ILE A 129 -7.82 -19.72 -17.30
C ILE A 129 -6.85 -19.03 -18.22
N ASP A 130 -7.11 -17.77 -18.55
CA ASP A 130 -6.24 -16.96 -19.39
C ASP A 130 -4.93 -16.67 -18.67
N HIS A 131 -3.83 -16.82 -19.41
CA HIS A 131 -2.50 -16.45 -18.97
C HIS A 131 -1.85 -15.60 -20.05
N TYR A 132 -1.34 -14.43 -19.66
CA TYR A 132 -0.84 -13.45 -20.60
C TYR A 132 0.69 -13.45 -20.61
N THR A 133 1.25 -13.43 -21.84
CA THR A 133 2.67 -13.13 -22.07
C THR A 133 2.75 -11.75 -22.70
N ILE A 134 3.29 -10.79 -21.96
CA ILE A 134 3.43 -9.42 -22.45
C ILE A 134 4.66 -9.35 -23.34
N THR A 135 4.47 -8.96 -24.59
CA THR A 135 5.53 -8.92 -25.60
C THR A 135 6.50 -7.79 -25.30
N VAL A 136 7.79 -8.12 -25.24
CA VAL A 136 8.88 -7.14 -25.18
C VAL A 136 9.45 -6.99 -26.60
N ASP A 137 8.98 -5.96 -27.29
CA ASP A 137 9.43 -5.63 -28.64
C ASP A 137 10.58 -4.61 -28.64
N ASP A 138 11.17 -4.37 -29.81
CA ASP A 138 12.27 -3.43 -29.97
C ASP A 138 11.87 -2.01 -29.58
N ALA A 139 10.62 -1.60 -29.83
CA ALA A 139 10.13 -0.28 -29.48
C ALA A 139 10.08 -0.06 -27.95
N LEU A 140 9.74 -1.09 -27.19
CA LEU A 140 9.76 -1.04 -25.73
C LEU A 140 11.21 -0.99 -25.19
N ILE A 141 12.11 -1.78 -25.82
CA ILE A 141 13.54 -1.75 -25.50
C ILE A 141 14.12 -0.38 -25.81
N ASP A 142 13.81 0.21 -26.98
CA ASP A 142 14.26 1.55 -27.37
C ASP A 142 13.81 2.62 -26.39
N ARG A 143 12.55 2.59 -25.94
CA ARG A 143 12.03 3.48 -24.90
C ARG A 143 12.81 3.37 -23.59
N GLN A 144 13.16 2.15 -23.21
CA GLN A 144 13.92 1.92 -21.99
C GLN A 144 15.37 2.40 -22.10
N VAL A 145 16.03 2.16 -23.26
CA VAL A 145 17.36 2.70 -23.56
C VAL A 145 17.35 4.22 -23.53
N ASP A 146 16.36 4.84 -24.19
CA ASP A 146 16.21 6.29 -24.22
C ASP A 146 15.96 6.89 -22.82
N MET A 147 15.20 6.20 -22.00
CA MET A 147 14.98 6.59 -20.60
C MET A 147 16.28 6.53 -19.79
N PHE A 148 17.08 5.49 -19.94
CA PHE A 148 18.38 5.39 -19.26
C PHE A 148 19.36 6.45 -19.74
N ALA A 149 19.48 6.65 -21.05
CA ALA A 149 20.30 7.69 -21.66
C ALA A 149 19.87 9.09 -21.18
N SER A 150 18.56 9.34 -21.15
CA SER A 150 18.00 10.61 -20.66
C SER A 150 18.25 10.82 -19.17
N ARG A 151 18.19 9.77 -18.34
CA ARG A 151 18.40 9.89 -16.90
C ARG A 151 19.87 10.13 -16.54
N SER A 152 20.79 9.56 -17.31
CA SER A 152 22.24 9.71 -17.14
C SER A 152 22.81 10.92 -17.89
N GLY A 153 21.96 11.70 -18.57
CA GLY A 153 22.39 12.89 -19.30
C GLY A 153 22.90 14.00 -18.39
N SER A 154 23.58 14.96 -18.98
CA SER A 154 24.18 16.09 -18.29
C SER A 154 23.90 17.41 -19.00
N TYR A 155 24.06 18.51 -18.26
CA TYR A 155 23.98 19.85 -18.84
C TYR A 155 25.36 20.31 -19.30
N GLU A 156 25.44 20.75 -20.57
CA GLU A 156 26.63 21.34 -21.16
C GLU A 156 26.39 22.83 -21.43
N LYS A 157 27.45 23.64 -21.38
CA LYS A 157 27.37 25.04 -21.73
C LYS A 157 27.18 25.22 -23.24
N ALA A 158 26.29 26.13 -23.61
CA ALA A 158 26.03 26.52 -24.98
C ALA A 158 26.23 28.02 -25.16
N GLU A 159 26.51 28.45 -26.38
CA GLU A 159 26.68 29.88 -26.73
C GLU A 159 25.42 30.52 -27.27
N SER A 160 24.49 29.71 -27.80
CA SER A 160 23.21 30.14 -28.36
C SER A 160 22.08 29.25 -27.88
N TYR A 161 20.91 29.85 -27.69
CA TYR A 161 19.71 29.16 -27.28
C TYR A 161 19.15 28.24 -28.38
N GLU A 162 18.83 27.03 -28.01
CA GLU A 162 17.99 26.09 -28.76
C GLU A 162 16.83 25.61 -27.86
N ASP A 163 15.78 25.05 -28.48
CA ASP A 163 14.63 24.55 -27.72
C ASP A 163 15.05 23.54 -26.62
N ASN A 164 14.42 23.67 -25.46
CA ASN A 164 14.69 22.93 -24.22
C ASN A 164 15.98 23.31 -23.46
N ASP A 165 16.72 24.32 -23.91
CA ASP A 165 17.83 24.86 -23.12
C ASP A 165 17.32 25.59 -21.88
N MET A 166 18.10 25.49 -20.80
CA MET A 166 17.89 26.24 -19.58
C MET A 166 18.78 27.50 -19.60
N LEU A 167 18.15 28.65 -19.53
CA LEU A 167 18.83 29.94 -19.46
C LEU A 167 18.98 30.39 -18.02
N LYS A 168 20.16 30.85 -17.65
CA LYS A 168 20.37 31.57 -16.39
C LYS A 168 20.78 33.01 -16.72
N GLY A 169 20.24 33.95 -15.98
CA GLY A 169 20.48 35.36 -16.25
C GLY A 169 20.04 36.26 -15.12
N ASP A 170 20.44 37.52 -15.23
CA ASP A 170 20.03 38.57 -14.30
C ASP A 170 18.76 39.23 -14.77
N LEU A 171 17.73 39.17 -13.93
CA LEU A 171 16.44 39.78 -14.18
C LEU A 171 16.32 41.08 -13.40
N ARG A 172 15.92 42.19 -14.07
CA ARG A 172 15.78 43.52 -13.45
C ARG A 172 14.49 44.18 -13.90
N GLU A 173 13.70 44.68 -12.94
CA GLU A 173 12.47 45.41 -13.20
C GLU A 173 12.76 46.71 -13.99
N LEU A 174 11.96 46.99 -15.01
CA LEU A 174 12.06 48.19 -15.82
C LEU A 174 10.98 49.22 -15.44
N ASP A 175 11.33 50.50 -15.60
CA ASP A 175 10.36 51.62 -15.55
C ASP A 175 9.61 51.77 -16.87
N GLU A 176 8.66 52.71 -16.92
CA GLU A 176 7.86 53.00 -18.12
C GLU A 176 8.69 53.47 -19.32
N GLN A 177 9.89 53.97 -19.08
CA GLN A 177 10.84 54.41 -20.10
C GLN A 177 11.79 53.31 -20.57
N GLY A 178 11.70 52.10 -19.98
CA GLY A 178 12.54 50.98 -20.32
C GLY A 178 13.91 50.95 -19.63
N ASN A 179 14.15 51.83 -18.63
CA ASN A 179 15.36 51.79 -17.84
C ASN A 179 15.20 50.91 -16.59
N THR A 180 16.30 50.46 -16.03
CA THR A 180 16.25 49.72 -14.77
C THR A 180 15.65 50.59 -13.65
N LYS A 181 14.52 50.13 -13.10
CA LYS A 181 13.75 50.84 -12.08
C LYS A 181 14.57 50.91 -10.76
N LYS A 182 14.75 52.14 -10.28
CA LYS A 182 15.47 52.37 -9.01
C LYS A 182 14.70 51.80 -7.83
N GLY A 183 15.33 50.83 -7.12
CA GLY A 183 14.67 50.12 -6.03
C GLY A 183 13.68 49.05 -6.47
N GLY A 184 13.59 48.73 -7.79
CA GLY A 184 12.81 47.65 -8.34
C GLY A 184 13.39 46.26 -8.03
N VAL A 185 12.65 45.23 -8.38
CA VAL A 185 13.05 43.84 -8.20
C VAL A 185 14.25 43.50 -9.09
N THR A 186 15.26 42.90 -8.47
CA THR A 186 16.46 42.37 -9.14
C THR A 186 16.67 40.94 -8.68
N VAL A 187 16.79 40.00 -9.62
CA VAL A 187 17.07 38.59 -9.34
C VAL A 187 18.33 38.18 -10.09
N GLU A 188 19.36 37.83 -9.35
CA GLU A 188 20.58 37.28 -9.91
C GLU A 188 20.40 35.78 -10.21
N ALA A 189 20.98 35.33 -11.32
CA ALA A 189 20.91 33.95 -11.81
C ALA A 189 19.49 33.38 -11.84
N ALA A 190 18.52 34.20 -12.25
CA ALA A 190 17.14 33.73 -12.51
C ALA A 190 17.16 32.70 -13.63
N THR A 191 16.44 31.58 -13.42
CA THR A 191 16.38 30.50 -14.41
C THR A 191 15.10 30.64 -15.22
N ILE A 192 15.24 30.68 -16.56
CA ILE A 192 14.14 30.66 -17.51
C ILE A 192 14.34 29.48 -18.46
N MET A 193 13.30 28.70 -18.67
CA MET A 193 13.22 27.69 -19.72
C MET A 193 12.16 28.14 -20.74
N PRO A 194 12.52 28.80 -21.83
CA PRO A 194 11.56 29.43 -22.75
C PRO A 194 10.52 28.46 -23.32
N ASN A 195 10.87 27.19 -23.42
CA ASN A 195 9.95 26.16 -23.91
C ASN A 195 8.73 25.93 -23.00
N TYR A 196 8.79 26.32 -21.73
CA TYR A 196 7.66 26.27 -20.80
C TYR A 196 6.81 27.55 -20.80
N ILE A 197 7.25 28.62 -21.50
CA ILE A 197 6.46 29.82 -21.69
C ILE A 197 5.31 29.50 -22.66
N LYS A 198 4.07 29.69 -22.18
CA LYS A 198 2.86 29.39 -22.98
C LYS A 198 2.47 30.48 -23.93
N ASN A 199 2.81 31.73 -23.61
CA ASN A 199 2.57 32.85 -24.49
C ASN A 199 3.61 32.87 -25.62
N GLU A 200 3.17 32.59 -26.85
CA GLU A 200 4.05 32.45 -28.01
C GLU A 200 4.82 33.74 -28.34
N ALA A 201 4.23 34.93 -28.08
CA ALA A 201 4.95 36.19 -28.29
C ALA A 201 6.10 36.37 -27.30
N GLN A 202 5.91 36.03 -26.04
CA GLN A 202 6.97 36.07 -25.01
C GLN A 202 8.02 34.96 -25.23
N LYS A 203 7.62 33.77 -25.66
CA LYS A 203 8.51 32.70 -26.03
C LYS A 203 9.42 33.03 -27.20
N ALA A 204 8.84 33.67 -28.24
CA ALA A 204 9.55 34.08 -29.46
C ALA A 204 10.69 35.07 -29.19
N LEU A 205 10.65 35.81 -28.08
CA LEU A 205 11.71 36.75 -27.71
C LEU A 205 13.08 36.08 -27.50
N PHE A 206 13.07 34.77 -27.20
CA PHE A 206 14.29 34.01 -26.99
C PHE A 206 14.84 33.37 -28.27
N ASN A 207 14.14 33.46 -29.41
CA ASN A 207 14.59 32.83 -30.65
C ASN A 207 15.92 33.45 -31.10
N GLY A 208 16.94 32.60 -31.25
CA GLY A 208 18.27 33.02 -31.67
C GLY A 208 19.07 33.79 -30.62
N ALA A 209 18.60 33.83 -29.37
CA ALA A 209 19.30 34.46 -28.26
C ALA A 209 20.67 33.84 -27.99
N LYS A 210 21.62 34.63 -27.60
CA LYS A 210 23.01 34.26 -27.32
C LYS A 210 23.43 34.64 -25.93
N LEU A 211 24.51 34.03 -25.49
CA LEU A 211 25.16 34.39 -24.24
C LEU A 211 25.50 35.89 -24.22
N GLY A 212 25.08 36.60 -23.19
CA GLY A 212 25.26 38.04 -23.02
C GLY A 212 24.12 38.89 -23.54
N ASP A 213 23.17 38.38 -24.33
CA ASP A 213 22.01 39.12 -24.82
C ASP A 213 21.11 39.56 -23.66
N ILE A 214 20.45 40.72 -23.90
CA ILE A 214 19.45 41.29 -23.00
C ILE A 214 18.09 41.20 -23.67
N ILE A 215 17.19 40.45 -23.07
CA ILE A 215 15.82 40.24 -23.55
C ILE A 215 14.86 40.99 -22.62
N THR A 216 13.89 41.73 -23.20
CA THR A 216 12.81 42.34 -22.43
C THR A 216 11.64 41.39 -22.38
N ILE A 217 11.32 40.86 -21.20
CA ILE A 217 10.24 39.90 -20.94
C ILE A 217 9.22 40.49 -19.97
N ASN A 218 7.95 40.17 -20.16
CA ASN A 218 6.90 40.43 -19.17
C ASN A 218 6.54 39.10 -18.44
N PRO A 219 6.95 38.90 -17.20
CA PRO A 219 6.64 37.67 -16.48
C PRO A 219 5.17 37.37 -16.32
N SER A 220 4.32 38.42 -16.17
CA SER A 220 2.87 38.27 -16.02
C SER A 220 2.17 37.86 -17.33
N GLU A 221 2.78 38.11 -18.49
CA GLU A 221 2.31 37.65 -19.79
C GLU A 221 2.92 36.29 -20.16
N ALA A 222 4.16 36.02 -19.73
CA ALA A 222 4.88 34.79 -20.05
C ALA A 222 4.30 33.58 -19.34
N TYR A 223 3.87 33.75 -18.08
CA TYR A 223 3.42 32.66 -17.22
C TYR A 223 1.99 32.88 -16.75
N GLU A 224 1.18 31.80 -16.75
CA GLU A 224 -0.20 31.83 -16.25
C GLU A 224 -0.27 31.63 -14.73
N SER A 225 0.75 30.99 -14.14
CA SER A 225 0.79 30.63 -12.73
C SER A 225 1.45 31.73 -11.88
N GLU A 226 0.71 32.31 -10.93
CA GLU A 226 1.28 33.23 -9.94
C GLU A 226 2.44 32.59 -9.14
N ALA A 227 2.42 31.27 -8.96
CA ALA A 227 3.50 30.55 -8.25
C ALA A 227 4.81 30.54 -9.08
N GLU A 228 4.71 30.37 -10.41
CA GLU A 228 5.88 30.42 -11.30
C GLU A 228 6.45 31.82 -11.36
N ILE A 229 5.62 32.85 -11.46
CA ILE A 229 6.03 34.27 -11.44
C ILE A 229 6.70 34.61 -10.11
N ALA A 230 6.09 34.22 -8.98
CA ALA A 230 6.65 34.44 -7.65
C ALA A 230 8.03 33.79 -7.49
N SER A 231 8.18 32.57 -8.00
CA SER A 231 9.44 31.83 -8.00
C SER A 231 10.51 32.52 -8.87
N LEU A 232 10.15 32.96 -10.06
CA LEU A 232 11.04 33.65 -10.99
C LEU A 232 11.52 34.98 -10.41
N LEU A 233 10.60 35.78 -9.83
CA LEU A 233 10.90 37.10 -9.27
C LEU A 233 11.45 37.03 -7.84
N LYS A 234 11.46 35.86 -7.20
CA LYS A 234 11.83 35.62 -5.80
C LYS A 234 11.05 36.54 -4.83
N VAL A 235 9.74 36.66 -5.07
CA VAL A 235 8.81 37.45 -4.23
C VAL A 235 7.74 36.56 -3.64
N GLU A 236 7.04 37.07 -2.60
CA GLU A 236 5.86 36.38 -2.05
C GLU A 236 4.72 36.34 -3.09
N ARG A 237 3.95 35.26 -3.10
CA ARG A 237 2.91 35.01 -4.10
C ARG A 237 1.81 36.10 -4.14
N ASP A 238 1.44 36.64 -3.00
CA ASP A 238 0.45 37.72 -2.86
C ASP A 238 0.92 39.06 -3.48
N ARG A 239 2.24 39.24 -3.61
CA ARG A 239 2.87 40.41 -4.20
C ARG A 239 3.03 40.34 -5.73
N VAL A 240 2.81 39.19 -6.35
CA VAL A 240 2.94 39.03 -7.82
C VAL A 240 2.11 40.07 -8.58
N LYS A 241 0.96 40.46 -8.04
CA LYS A 241 0.04 41.45 -8.64
C LYS A 241 0.64 42.86 -8.77
N ASP A 242 1.70 43.14 -8.01
CA ASP A 242 2.40 44.42 -8.04
C ASP A 242 3.37 44.53 -9.24
N PHE A 243 3.70 43.39 -9.87
CA PHE A 243 4.73 43.27 -10.91
C PHE A 243 4.13 42.92 -12.28
N LYS A 244 3.42 43.87 -12.88
CA LYS A 244 2.79 43.72 -14.21
C LYS A 244 3.63 44.31 -15.36
N GLY A 245 4.78 44.88 -15.02
CA GLY A 245 5.66 45.57 -15.97
C GLY A 245 6.67 44.62 -16.62
N ASN A 246 7.49 45.22 -17.47
CA ASN A 246 8.54 44.53 -18.17
C ASN A 246 9.80 44.39 -17.28
N PHE A 247 10.57 43.39 -17.57
CA PHE A 247 11.87 43.13 -16.96
C PHE A 247 12.93 42.92 -18.04
N SER A 248 14.13 43.43 -17.83
CA SER A 248 15.29 43.04 -18.65
C SER A 248 15.86 41.72 -18.09
N TYR A 249 16.14 40.81 -18.96
CA TYR A 249 16.77 39.53 -18.64
C TYR A 249 18.07 39.42 -19.41
N GLN A 250 19.21 39.54 -18.70
CA GLN A 250 20.55 39.41 -19.28
C GLN A 250 21.02 37.99 -19.14
N ILE A 251 21.18 37.29 -20.25
CA ILE A 251 21.61 35.90 -20.29
C ILE A 251 23.08 35.79 -19.85
N THR A 252 23.35 35.10 -18.76
CA THR A 252 24.70 34.90 -18.21
C THR A 252 25.22 33.47 -18.39
N ASP A 253 24.32 32.50 -18.63
CA ASP A 253 24.66 31.11 -18.89
C ASP A 253 23.54 30.42 -19.69
N ILE A 254 23.91 29.56 -20.62
CA ILE A 254 23.01 28.74 -21.41
C ILE A 254 23.41 27.29 -21.18
N GLN A 255 22.51 26.49 -20.67
CA GLN A 255 22.75 25.09 -20.34
C GLN A 255 21.86 24.20 -21.20
N ARG A 256 22.49 23.43 -22.10
CA ARG A 256 21.83 22.46 -22.97
C ARG A 256 21.88 21.09 -22.34
N TYR A 257 20.72 20.51 -22.12
CA TYR A 257 20.66 19.11 -21.68
C TYR A 257 21.01 18.19 -22.83
N LYS A 258 22.01 17.31 -22.63
CA LYS A 258 22.35 16.24 -23.55
C LYS A 258 22.12 14.88 -22.91
N LYS A 259 21.41 14.02 -23.65
CA LYS A 259 21.30 12.62 -23.26
C LYS A 259 22.68 12.00 -23.27
N HIS A 260 22.92 11.07 -22.34
CA HIS A 260 24.16 10.29 -22.33
C HIS A 260 24.25 9.44 -23.62
N PRO A 261 25.41 9.33 -24.25
CA PRO A 261 25.62 8.36 -25.35
C PRO A 261 25.32 6.94 -24.88
N VAL A 262 24.89 6.08 -25.83
CA VAL A 262 24.72 4.65 -25.57
C VAL A 262 26.08 3.98 -25.72
N ASP A 263 26.89 4.00 -24.70
CA ASP A 263 28.27 3.56 -24.66
C ASP A 263 28.61 2.76 -23.41
N GLN A 264 29.88 2.35 -23.27
CA GLN A 264 30.34 1.55 -22.13
C GLN A 264 30.11 2.23 -20.77
N GLU A 265 30.18 3.55 -20.69
CA GLU A 265 29.97 4.26 -19.43
C GLU A 265 28.51 4.14 -18.97
N LEU A 266 27.54 4.28 -19.89
CA LEU A 266 26.14 4.04 -19.61
C LEU A 266 25.88 2.58 -19.20
N PHE A 267 26.51 1.61 -19.87
CA PHE A 267 26.34 0.20 -19.52
C PHE A 267 26.85 -0.08 -18.10
N ASP A 268 28.00 0.46 -17.75
CA ASP A 268 28.61 0.29 -16.43
C ASP A 268 27.80 0.98 -15.31
N GLN A 269 27.21 2.15 -15.60
CA GLN A 269 26.32 2.82 -14.65
C GLN A 269 25.06 2.01 -14.38
N MET A 270 24.49 1.36 -15.40
CA MET A 270 23.22 0.64 -15.30
C MET A 270 23.38 -0.77 -14.72
N PHE A 271 24.40 -1.50 -15.12
CA PHE A 271 24.54 -2.92 -14.79
C PHE A 271 25.81 -3.27 -14.00
N GLY A 272 26.63 -2.28 -13.69
CA GLY A 272 27.90 -2.48 -13.02
C GLY A 272 29.06 -2.67 -14.00
N LYS A 273 30.25 -2.28 -13.54
CA LYS A 273 31.47 -2.22 -14.34
C LYS A 273 31.78 -3.55 -15.03
N ASP A 274 32.06 -3.49 -16.34
CA ASP A 274 32.45 -4.61 -17.21
C ASP A 274 31.43 -5.77 -17.30
N THR A 275 30.21 -5.57 -16.80
CA THR A 275 29.13 -6.60 -16.85
C THR A 275 28.55 -6.74 -18.24
N VAL A 276 28.42 -5.64 -18.98
CA VAL A 276 27.90 -5.55 -20.34
C VAL A 276 28.96 -4.89 -21.23
N LYS A 277 29.27 -5.46 -22.38
CA LYS A 277 30.43 -5.05 -23.18
C LYS A 277 30.10 -4.41 -24.53
N ASP A 278 28.84 -4.50 -24.95
CA ASP A 278 28.37 -3.91 -26.20
C ASP A 278 26.87 -3.58 -26.12
N GLU A 279 26.40 -2.79 -27.07
CA GLU A 279 25.01 -2.35 -27.14
C GLU A 279 24.04 -3.53 -27.28
N LYS A 280 24.42 -4.58 -28.00
CA LYS A 280 23.57 -5.77 -28.18
C LYS A 280 23.32 -6.44 -26.83
N ALA A 281 24.39 -6.72 -26.08
CA ALA A 281 24.28 -7.30 -24.74
C ALA A 281 23.53 -6.37 -23.77
N PHE A 282 23.69 -5.05 -23.92
CA PHE A 282 22.95 -4.06 -23.15
C PHE A 282 21.43 -4.16 -23.38
N ARG A 283 21.02 -4.23 -24.65
CA ARG A 283 19.62 -4.39 -25.07
C ARG A 283 19.04 -5.74 -24.63
N GLU A 284 19.81 -6.81 -24.75
CA GLU A 284 19.42 -8.15 -24.29
C GLU A 284 19.17 -8.14 -22.76
N LYS A 285 20.05 -7.48 -22.00
CA LYS A 285 19.90 -7.35 -20.54
C LYS A 285 18.67 -6.53 -20.14
N ILE A 286 18.41 -5.46 -20.87
CA ILE A 286 17.17 -4.66 -20.71
C ILE A 286 15.94 -5.53 -21.00
N ALA A 287 15.95 -6.27 -22.11
CA ALA A 287 14.85 -7.15 -22.49
C ALA A 287 14.59 -8.25 -21.46
N GLU A 288 15.63 -8.85 -20.88
CA GLU A 288 15.51 -9.80 -19.76
C GLU A 288 14.86 -9.16 -18.54
N GLY A 289 15.31 -7.96 -18.16
CA GLY A 289 14.74 -7.23 -17.03
C GLY A 289 13.27 -6.86 -17.23
N LEU A 290 12.92 -6.36 -18.42
CA LEU A 290 11.54 -6.05 -18.79
C LEU A 290 10.66 -7.30 -18.77
N LYS A 291 11.12 -8.42 -19.34
CA LYS A 291 10.38 -9.70 -19.32
C LYS A 291 10.12 -10.16 -17.88
N ALA A 292 11.13 -10.08 -17.02
CA ALA A 292 10.98 -10.48 -15.62
C ALA A 292 9.96 -9.58 -14.86
N GLN A 293 10.02 -8.27 -15.10
CA GLN A 293 9.08 -7.33 -14.51
C GLN A 293 7.65 -7.57 -14.99
N LEU A 294 7.46 -7.67 -16.31
CA LEU A 294 6.15 -7.86 -16.92
C LEU A 294 5.54 -9.24 -16.60
N ALA A 295 6.36 -10.25 -16.30
CA ALA A 295 5.87 -11.53 -15.81
C ALA A 295 5.15 -11.41 -14.46
N VAL A 296 5.63 -10.52 -13.58
CA VAL A 296 4.96 -10.24 -12.29
C VAL A 296 3.59 -9.60 -12.52
N ASP A 297 3.48 -8.68 -13.47
CA ASP A 297 2.21 -8.04 -13.83
C ASP A 297 1.24 -9.05 -14.45
N ALA A 298 1.74 -9.94 -15.31
CA ALA A 298 0.96 -11.04 -15.90
C ALA A 298 0.47 -12.03 -14.83
N ASP A 299 1.29 -12.37 -13.84
CA ASP A 299 0.93 -13.22 -12.71
C ASP A 299 -0.13 -12.56 -11.81
N TYR A 300 -0.04 -11.25 -11.60
CA TYR A 300 -1.08 -10.51 -10.91
C TYR A 300 -2.42 -10.55 -11.67
N LYS A 301 -2.39 -10.37 -12.99
CA LYS A 301 -3.60 -10.53 -13.82
C LYS A 301 -4.15 -11.95 -13.76
N PHE A 302 -3.30 -12.96 -13.79
CA PHE A 302 -3.72 -14.36 -13.69
C PHE A 302 -4.48 -14.63 -12.39
N ILE A 303 -4.01 -14.16 -11.24
CA ILE A 303 -4.72 -14.37 -9.97
C ILE A 303 -6.06 -13.62 -9.94
N LEU A 304 -6.17 -12.46 -10.59
CA LEU A 304 -7.45 -11.75 -10.77
C LEU A 304 -8.42 -12.56 -11.64
N ASP A 305 -7.94 -13.18 -12.70
CA ASP A 305 -8.76 -14.05 -13.57
C ASP A 305 -9.17 -15.34 -12.87
N VAL A 306 -8.29 -15.93 -12.06
CA VAL A 306 -8.63 -17.04 -11.15
C VAL A 306 -9.75 -16.63 -10.20
N ARG A 307 -9.65 -15.45 -9.59
CA ARG A 307 -10.68 -14.90 -8.70
C ARG A 307 -12.02 -14.80 -9.42
N ALA A 308 -12.06 -14.11 -10.55
CA ALA A 308 -13.29 -13.94 -11.33
C ALA A 308 -13.89 -15.27 -11.77
N TYR A 309 -13.04 -16.22 -12.19
CA TYR A 309 -13.48 -17.57 -12.56
C TYR A 309 -14.10 -18.31 -11.37
N CYS A 310 -13.45 -18.28 -10.21
CA CYS A 310 -13.90 -18.96 -9.02
C CYS A 310 -15.19 -18.33 -8.46
N GLU A 311 -15.27 -17.02 -8.38
CA GLU A 311 -16.48 -16.29 -7.95
C GLU A 311 -17.68 -16.64 -8.84
N LYS A 312 -17.48 -16.70 -10.16
CA LYS A 312 -18.52 -17.13 -11.10
C LYS A 312 -18.92 -18.59 -10.89
N LYS A 313 -17.96 -19.48 -10.60
CA LYS A 313 -18.22 -20.92 -10.41
C LYS A 313 -18.93 -21.20 -9.08
N VAL A 314 -18.58 -20.49 -8.03
CA VAL A 314 -19.21 -20.60 -6.70
C VAL A 314 -20.61 -19.96 -6.71
N GLY A 315 -20.78 -18.87 -7.45
CA GLY A 315 -22.03 -18.11 -7.48
C GLY A 315 -22.24 -17.27 -6.22
N LYS A 316 -23.48 -16.88 -5.99
CA LYS A 316 -23.83 -16.04 -4.83
C LYS A 316 -23.89 -16.87 -3.55
N LEU A 317 -22.98 -16.61 -2.65
CA LEU A 317 -23.00 -17.17 -1.29
C LEU A 317 -24.00 -16.41 -0.42
N GLN A 318 -24.59 -17.13 0.54
CA GLN A 318 -25.48 -16.53 1.53
C GLN A 318 -24.66 -16.20 2.78
N PHE A 319 -24.70 -14.94 3.19
CA PHE A 319 -24.03 -14.47 4.38
C PHE A 319 -25.02 -13.98 5.44
N PRO A 320 -24.66 -13.94 6.72
CA PRO A 320 -25.45 -13.33 7.79
C PRO A 320 -25.34 -11.80 7.74
N ASP A 321 -25.91 -11.16 6.72
CA ASP A 321 -25.69 -9.75 6.38
C ASP A 321 -25.89 -8.79 7.54
N ALA A 322 -26.97 -8.96 8.33
CA ALA A 322 -27.23 -8.11 9.48
C ALA A 322 -26.13 -8.21 10.55
N LEU A 323 -25.65 -9.43 10.81
CA LEU A 323 -24.61 -9.66 11.80
C LEU A 323 -23.25 -9.17 11.29
N LEU A 324 -22.91 -9.38 10.03
CA LEU A 324 -21.67 -8.87 9.45
C LEU A 324 -21.63 -7.33 9.45
N LYS A 325 -22.75 -6.67 9.15
CA LYS A 325 -22.84 -5.20 9.28
C LYS A 325 -22.62 -4.74 10.73
N ARG A 326 -23.17 -5.44 11.73
CA ARG A 326 -22.90 -5.15 13.13
C ARG A 326 -21.44 -5.34 13.51
N ILE A 327 -20.79 -6.41 13.03
CA ILE A 327 -19.36 -6.65 13.24
C ILE A 327 -18.54 -5.53 12.60
N MET A 328 -18.86 -5.16 11.36
CA MET A 328 -18.18 -4.09 10.64
C MET A 328 -18.34 -2.72 11.35
N LEU A 329 -19.53 -2.43 11.87
CA LEU A 329 -19.78 -1.22 12.65
C LEU A 329 -19.00 -1.23 13.98
N ASN A 330 -18.99 -2.39 14.67
CA ASN A 330 -18.23 -2.53 15.91
C ASN A 330 -16.73 -2.27 15.73
N ASN A 331 -16.17 -2.71 14.58
CA ASN A 331 -14.77 -2.52 14.23
C ASN A 331 -14.45 -1.11 13.69
N ASN A 332 -15.47 -0.33 13.30
CA ASN A 332 -15.34 1.01 12.73
C ASN A 332 -16.28 2.01 13.43
N LYS A 333 -16.32 2.00 14.75
CA LYS A 333 -17.23 2.86 15.56
C LYS A 333 -17.08 4.36 15.28
N ASP A 334 -15.86 4.77 14.94
CA ASP A 334 -15.50 6.15 14.58
C ASP A 334 -16.05 6.60 13.23
N LYS A 335 -16.36 5.66 12.31
CA LYS A 335 -16.81 5.94 10.94
C LYS A 335 -18.33 5.88 10.76
N GLY A 336 -19.06 5.24 11.69
CA GLY A 336 -20.51 5.19 11.72
C GLY A 336 -21.18 4.28 10.70
N GLU A 337 -22.53 4.27 10.70
CA GLU A 337 -23.36 3.39 9.87
C GLU A 337 -23.27 3.69 8.37
N GLU A 338 -23.15 4.95 7.98
CA GLU A 338 -23.03 5.35 6.57
C GLU A 338 -21.80 4.70 5.90
N PHE A 339 -20.68 4.63 6.64
CA PHE A 339 -19.48 3.94 6.17
C PHE A 339 -19.75 2.45 5.94
N VAL A 340 -20.50 1.80 6.84
CA VAL A 340 -20.83 0.37 6.72
C VAL A 340 -21.69 0.14 5.49
N GLU A 341 -22.78 0.90 5.31
CA GLU A 341 -23.68 0.73 4.17
C GLU A 341 -22.95 0.94 2.83
N LYS A 342 -22.09 1.94 2.74
CA LYS A 342 -21.34 2.24 1.52
C LYS A 342 -20.32 1.16 1.16
N ASN A 343 -19.69 0.52 2.15
CA ASN A 343 -18.57 -0.40 1.92
C ASN A 343 -18.95 -1.88 2.07
N TYR A 344 -20.15 -2.19 2.52
CA TYR A 344 -20.56 -3.56 2.84
C TYR A 344 -20.49 -4.52 1.65
N GLU A 345 -21.01 -4.11 0.49
CA GLU A 345 -20.99 -4.97 -0.72
C GLU A 345 -19.55 -5.33 -1.14
N GLN A 346 -18.65 -4.36 -1.09
CA GLN A 346 -17.25 -4.61 -1.40
C GLN A 346 -16.60 -5.54 -0.37
N SER A 347 -16.91 -5.32 0.93
CA SER A 347 -16.40 -6.18 2.00
C SER A 347 -16.87 -7.64 1.83
N VAL A 348 -18.12 -7.88 1.41
CA VAL A 348 -18.62 -9.23 1.13
C VAL A 348 -17.92 -9.86 -0.08
N LYS A 349 -17.60 -9.09 -1.11
CA LYS A 349 -16.81 -9.60 -2.26
C LYS A 349 -15.40 -10.01 -1.81
N GLU A 350 -14.73 -9.18 -1.02
CA GLU A 350 -13.41 -9.53 -0.50
C GLU A 350 -13.47 -10.75 0.44
N LEU A 351 -14.49 -10.83 1.29
CA LEU A 351 -14.72 -12.00 2.15
C LEU A 351 -14.97 -13.26 1.33
N THR A 352 -15.76 -13.18 0.27
CA THR A 352 -16.01 -14.29 -0.66
C THR A 352 -14.70 -14.78 -1.27
N TRP A 353 -13.88 -13.84 -1.77
CA TRP A 353 -12.55 -14.19 -2.32
C TRP A 353 -11.63 -14.80 -1.26
N HIS A 354 -11.62 -14.25 -0.05
CA HIS A 354 -10.85 -14.80 1.05
C HIS A 354 -11.19 -16.26 1.35
N LEU A 355 -12.48 -16.59 1.44
CA LEU A 355 -12.95 -17.96 1.67
C LEU A 355 -12.60 -18.90 0.50
N ILE A 356 -12.70 -18.44 -0.73
CA ILE A 356 -12.28 -19.17 -1.93
C ILE A 356 -10.78 -19.44 -1.87
N LYS A 357 -10.00 -18.40 -1.60
CA LYS A 357 -8.53 -18.49 -1.51
C LYS A 357 -8.08 -19.48 -0.45
N GLU A 358 -8.68 -19.49 0.73
CA GLU A 358 -8.40 -20.48 1.78
C GLU A 358 -8.59 -21.92 1.30
N GLN A 359 -9.70 -22.20 0.59
CA GLN A 359 -9.93 -23.55 0.04
C GLN A 359 -8.92 -23.93 -1.04
N LEU A 360 -8.54 -22.99 -1.92
CA LEU A 360 -7.51 -23.23 -2.94
C LEU A 360 -6.13 -23.47 -2.32
N VAL A 361 -5.78 -22.72 -1.29
CA VAL A 361 -4.54 -22.90 -0.50
C VAL A 361 -4.50 -24.30 0.14
N ALA A 362 -5.61 -24.71 0.78
CA ALA A 362 -5.73 -26.01 1.40
C ALA A 362 -5.68 -27.15 0.37
N ALA A 363 -6.42 -27.04 -0.75
CA ALA A 363 -6.46 -28.03 -1.82
C ALA A 363 -5.08 -28.25 -2.48
N ASN A 364 -4.27 -27.19 -2.59
CA ASN A 364 -2.92 -27.24 -3.14
C ASN A 364 -1.82 -27.46 -2.09
N GLN A 365 -2.18 -27.68 -0.83
CA GLN A 365 -1.28 -27.93 0.31
C GLN A 365 -0.20 -26.84 0.48
N ILE A 366 -0.56 -25.60 0.20
CA ILE A 366 0.37 -24.47 0.25
C ILE A 366 0.68 -24.16 1.72
N LYS A 367 1.98 -24.06 2.00
CA LYS A 367 2.50 -23.63 3.29
C LYS A 367 3.47 -22.48 3.05
N VAL A 368 3.31 -21.42 3.82
CA VAL A 368 4.20 -20.26 3.80
C VAL A 368 5.12 -20.35 5.02
N ASP A 369 6.40 -20.19 4.79
CA ASP A 369 7.43 -20.13 5.83
C ASP A 369 8.06 -18.74 5.91
N ASP A 370 8.96 -18.55 6.88
CA ASP A 370 9.64 -17.27 7.09
C ASP A 370 10.48 -16.83 5.87
N ALA A 371 10.99 -17.77 5.09
CA ALA A 371 11.76 -17.46 3.88
C ALA A 371 10.86 -16.89 2.78
N ASP A 372 9.65 -17.41 2.62
CA ASP A 372 8.66 -16.91 1.69
C ASP A 372 8.25 -15.46 2.04
N VAL A 373 8.01 -15.21 3.32
CA VAL A 373 7.64 -13.87 3.81
C VAL A 373 8.81 -12.88 3.63
N LEU A 374 10.04 -13.32 3.88
CA LEU A 374 11.23 -12.51 3.62
C LEU A 374 11.39 -12.20 2.13
N ASN A 375 11.11 -13.15 1.25
CA ASN A 375 11.16 -12.92 -0.19
C ASN A 375 10.09 -11.90 -0.64
N ALA A 376 8.86 -12.00 -0.14
CA ALA A 376 7.82 -11.01 -0.39
C ALA A 376 8.22 -9.61 0.11
N ALA A 377 8.89 -9.53 1.27
CA ALA A 377 9.43 -8.29 1.80
C ALA A 377 10.58 -7.73 0.94
N LYS A 378 11.45 -8.58 0.39
CA LYS A 378 12.52 -8.18 -0.54
C LYS A 378 11.95 -7.61 -1.84
N GLU A 379 10.91 -8.23 -2.39
CA GLU A 379 10.23 -7.69 -3.58
C GLU A 379 9.61 -6.31 -3.30
N THR A 380 8.95 -6.15 -2.15
CA THR A 380 8.42 -4.87 -1.71
C THR A 380 9.52 -3.82 -1.57
N ALA A 381 10.66 -4.20 -0.98
CA ALA A 381 11.83 -3.33 -0.84
C ALA A 381 12.38 -2.90 -2.21
N ARG A 382 12.50 -3.82 -3.18
CA ARG A 382 12.96 -3.50 -4.55
C ARG A 382 12.03 -2.50 -5.24
N VAL A 383 10.71 -2.70 -5.12
CA VAL A 383 9.71 -1.76 -5.68
C VAL A 383 9.86 -0.37 -5.06
N GLN A 384 10.03 -0.28 -3.74
CA GLN A 384 10.23 1.00 -3.07
C GLN A 384 11.55 1.68 -3.49
N PHE A 385 12.65 0.94 -3.58
CA PHE A 385 13.91 1.48 -4.10
C PHE A 385 13.78 1.97 -5.54
N ALA A 386 13.07 1.23 -6.40
CA ALA A 386 12.83 1.63 -7.78
C ALA A 386 12.02 2.94 -7.89
N GLN A 387 11.03 3.17 -7.00
CA GLN A 387 10.29 4.43 -6.93
C GLN A 387 11.18 5.64 -6.64
N TYR A 388 12.26 5.45 -5.85
CA TYR A 388 13.28 6.47 -5.61
C TYR A 388 14.39 6.47 -6.68
N GLY A 389 14.21 5.69 -7.75
CA GLY A 389 15.16 5.61 -8.85
C GLY A 389 16.39 4.75 -8.60
N MET A 390 16.40 3.99 -7.53
CA MET A 390 17.50 3.07 -7.18
C MET A 390 17.19 1.67 -7.70
N ASN A 391 17.49 1.41 -8.99
CA ASN A 391 17.14 0.14 -9.63
C ASN A 391 18.17 -0.99 -9.38
N ASN A 392 19.41 -0.64 -9.02
CA ASN A 392 20.52 -1.58 -8.82
C ASN A 392 21.02 -1.56 -7.36
N VAL A 393 20.11 -1.77 -6.42
CA VAL A 393 20.48 -1.88 -5.01
C VAL A 393 21.06 -3.27 -4.76
N PRO A 394 22.27 -3.40 -4.19
CA PRO A 394 22.84 -4.71 -3.85
C PRO A 394 21.91 -5.51 -2.93
N ASP A 395 21.86 -6.83 -3.14
CA ASP A 395 20.95 -7.72 -2.42
C ASP A 395 21.07 -7.63 -0.89
N GLU A 396 22.24 -7.35 -0.37
CA GLU A 396 22.48 -7.15 1.06
C GLU A 396 21.65 -5.98 1.62
N TYR A 397 21.60 -4.85 0.91
CA TYR A 397 20.81 -3.67 1.31
C TYR A 397 19.32 -3.94 1.18
N VAL A 398 18.91 -4.63 0.10
CA VAL A 398 17.52 -5.05 -0.08
C VAL A 398 17.09 -5.97 1.07
N GLU A 399 17.91 -6.94 1.44
CA GLU A 399 17.60 -7.86 2.53
C GLU A 399 17.57 -7.17 3.90
N ASN A 400 18.50 -6.27 4.16
CA ASN A 400 18.51 -5.50 5.41
C ASN A 400 17.25 -4.64 5.51
N TYR A 401 16.86 -3.97 4.44
CA TYR A 401 15.64 -3.16 4.42
C TYR A 401 14.38 -4.01 4.53
N ALA A 402 14.32 -5.17 3.87
CA ALA A 402 13.23 -6.14 4.02
C ALA A 402 13.05 -6.60 5.49
N LYS A 403 14.17 -6.87 6.19
CA LYS A 403 14.14 -7.20 7.61
C LYS A 403 13.62 -6.05 8.48
N GLU A 404 13.91 -4.80 8.12
CA GLU A 404 13.34 -3.63 8.81
C GLU A 404 11.82 -3.50 8.58
N ILE A 405 11.34 -3.78 7.36
CA ILE A 405 9.90 -3.81 7.06
C ILE A 405 9.19 -4.85 7.95
N LEU A 406 9.79 -6.03 8.12
CA LEU A 406 9.25 -7.13 8.91
C LEU A 406 9.22 -6.87 10.43
N LYS A 407 10.02 -5.93 10.94
CA LYS A 407 9.96 -5.55 12.37
C LYS A 407 8.64 -4.86 12.74
N LYS A 408 7.97 -4.25 11.79
CA LYS A 408 6.68 -3.58 11.99
C LYS A 408 5.56 -4.61 11.84
N ARG A 409 4.95 -4.97 12.96
CA ARG A 409 3.89 -6.00 12.99
C ARG A 409 2.74 -5.71 12.03
N GLU A 410 2.40 -4.44 11.84
CA GLU A 410 1.37 -3.99 10.90
C GLU A 410 1.63 -4.36 9.43
N ASN A 411 2.90 -4.59 9.05
CA ASN A 411 3.27 -4.97 7.69
C ASN A 411 3.30 -6.48 7.50
N VAL A 412 3.44 -7.26 8.58
CA VAL A 412 3.68 -8.71 8.49
C VAL A 412 2.50 -9.43 7.88
N ASP A 413 1.27 -9.10 8.31
CA ASP A 413 0.06 -9.76 7.82
C ASP A 413 -0.09 -9.57 6.30
N GLY A 414 0.12 -8.35 5.80
CA GLY A 414 0.09 -8.07 4.35
C GLY A 414 1.20 -8.77 3.55
N LEU A 415 2.38 -8.97 4.15
CA LEU A 415 3.48 -9.70 3.51
C LEU A 415 3.24 -11.21 3.51
N VAL A 416 2.62 -11.76 4.55
CA VAL A 416 2.17 -13.16 4.59
C VAL A 416 1.13 -13.39 3.51
N ASP A 417 0.11 -12.53 3.38
CA ASP A 417 -0.90 -12.62 2.33
C ASP A 417 -0.27 -12.57 0.93
N ARG A 418 0.70 -11.68 0.72
CA ARG A 418 1.44 -11.61 -0.55
C ARG A 418 2.24 -12.88 -0.83
N ALA A 419 2.90 -13.44 0.17
CA ALA A 419 3.62 -14.70 0.02
C ALA A 419 2.68 -15.88 -0.31
N VAL A 420 1.49 -15.89 0.31
CA VAL A 420 0.41 -16.85 -0.04
C VAL A 420 0.00 -16.68 -1.50
N ASP A 421 -0.25 -15.44 -1.95
CA ASP A 421 -0.70 -15.16 -3.32
C ASP A 421 0.35 -15.57 -4.36
N ILE A 422 1.63 -15.32 -4.12
CA ILE A 422 2.72 -15.77 -5.00
C ILE A 422 2.74 -17.31 -5.10
N LYS A 423 2.75 -18.01 -3.97
CA LYS A 423 2.78 -19.48 -3.95
C LYS A 423 1.52 -20.09 -4.55
N LEU A 424 0.36 -19.49 -4.30
CA LEU A 424 -0.91 -19.93 -4.88
C LEU A 424 -0.89 -19.75 -6.41
N THR A 425 -0.43 -18.63 -6.91
CA THR A 425 -0.30 -18.36 -8.34
C THR A 425 0.58 -19.40 -9.01
N ASP A 426 1.76 -19.69 -8.46
CA ASP A 426 2.68 -20.69 -8.98
C ASP A 426 2.12 -22.11 -8.95
N ALA A 427 1.38 -22.46 -7.91
CA ALA A 427 0.73 -23.76 -7.80
C ALA A 427 -0.42 -23.88 -8.83
N LEU A 428 -1.26 -22.87 -8.96
CA LEU A 428 -2.40 -22.88 -9.84
C LEU A 428 -1.98 -22.89 -11.31
N LYS A 429 -0.93 -22.18 -11.70
CA LYS A 429 -0.37 -22.27 -13.08
C LYS A 429 0.01 -23.70 -13.48
N LYS A 430 0.38 -24.55 -12.52
CA LYS A 430 0.73 -25.96 -12.76
C LYS A 430 -0.48 -26.89 -12.79
N VAL A 431 -1.58 -26.50 -12.16
CA VAL A 431 -2.76 -27.32 -11.95
C VAL A 431 -3.84 -27.08 -12.99
N VAL A 432 -4.05 -25.80 -13.38
CA VAL A 432 -5.09 -25.45 -14.36
C VAL A 432 -4.60 -25.57 -15.80
N LYS A 433 -5.52 -25.57 -16.75
CA LYS A 433 -5.18 -25.44 -18.16
C LYS A 433 -5.00 -23.98 -18.52
N LEU A 434 -3.74 -23.55 -18.74
CA LEU A 434 -3.44 -22.21 -19.20
C LEU A 434 -3.92 -21.98 -20.63
N ASN A 435 -4.61 -20.86 -20.87
CA ASN A 435 -4.94 -20.34 -22.16
C ASN A 435 -3.95 -19.21 -22.49
N GLU A 436 -2.79 -19.60 -23.03
CA GLU A 436 -1.73 -18.66 -23.33
C GLU A 436 -2.18 -17.63 -24.37
N LYS A 437 -1.98 -16.36 -24.07
CA LYS A 437 -2.28 -15.21 -24.92
C LYS A 437 -1.10 -14.25 -24.94
N GLU A 438 -0.62 -13.93 -26.13
CA GLU A 438 0.33 -12.85 -26.28
C GLU A 438 -0.40 -11.51 -26.38
N ILE A 439 0.14 -10.48 -25.73
CA ILE A 439 -0.46 -9.14 -25.68
C ILE A 439 0.61 -8.07 -25.66
N SER A 440 0.37 -6.91 -26.29
CA SER A 440 1.22 -5.75 -26.17
C SER A 440 1.13 -5.11 -24.76
N LEU A 441 2.17 -4.39 -24.33
CA LEU A 441 2.12 -3.66 -23.05
C LEU A 441 0.99 -2.64 -23.02
N ASP A 442 0.75 -1.94 -24.13
CA ASP A 442 -0.29 -0.91 -24.21
C ASP A 442 -1.70 -1.52 -24.08
N ASP A 443 -1.95 -2.64 -24.76
CA ASP A 443 -3.23 -3.36 -24.64
C ASP A 443 -3.40 -4.00 -23.26
N PHE A 444 -2.32 -4.50 -22.67
CA PHE A 444 -2.34 -5.03 -21.30
C PHE A 444 -2.70 -3.92 -20.29
N ASN A 445 -2.07 -2.76 -20.38
CA ASN A 445 -2.37 -1.63 -19.50
C ASN A 445 -3.82 -1.15 -19.65
N LYS A 446 -4.33 -1.11 -20.88
CA LYS A 446 -5.72 -0.79 -21.15
C LYS A 446 -6.68 -1.80 -20.50
N MET A 447 -6.41 -3.10 -20.67
CA MET A 447 -7.19 -4.17 -20.04
C MET A 447 -7.16 -4.11 -18.50
N MET A 448 -6.07 -3.67 -17.90
CA MET A 448 -5.93 -3.53 -16.44
C MET A 448 -6.59 -2.26 -15.88
N SER A 449 -6.91 -1.28 -16.74
CA SER A 449 -7.59 -0.03 -16.35
C SER A 449 -9.11 -0.08 -16.49
N GLU A 450 -9.66 -1.08 -17.19
CA GLU A 450 -11.09 -1.39 -17.31
C GLU A 450 -11.61 -2.17 -16.10
#